data_2cecf67191ce46ee96e097bd415dc25f
#
_entry.id   2cecf67191ce46ee96e097bd415dc25f
#
_cell.length_a   1.000
_cell.length_b   1.000
_cell.length_c   1.000
_cell.angle_alpha   90.00
_cell.angle_beta   90.00
_cell.angle_gamma   90.00
#
_symmetry.space_group_name_H-M   'P 1'
#
loop_
_entity.id
_entity.type
_entity.pdbx_description
1 polymer ?
#
loop_
_entity_poly.entity_id
_entity_poly.type
_entity_poly.pdbx_seq_one_letter_code
_entity_poly.pdbx_strand_id
1 'polypeptide(L)'
;RQPFRNAGYPLYANTRRKSAAPGAASAFNQTLDEHLLGVQAHATLVARSLPTLARSLPALRSHRGLKKRSSNARFQWQDKAADLAASVRHRAASQGGFIVNMASTGCGKTLGNARIMNALADPGVGMRCAFAIGLRTLTLQTGRVFQSDLGLGDDQLAIKVGGAASRALFEYWEAQAEATGSASRQALLDEGGQVLFDGNDQHPLLQRLTDDAQVRSLIAAPVLACTVDHLTPATESLRGGRQIAPMLRLMTGDLVLDEPDDFDMADLPALTRLVHWAGLLGSRVLLSSATLPPALVEGLFLAYRAGRSVYQRHRSERPSEPVNICCLWIDEFHQTTQDCADGAAFREAHTQYV
;
A
#
# COMPACT_ATOMS: atom_id res chain seq x y z
N ARG A 1 25.64 17.61 -25.17
CA ARG A 1 25.45 17.40 -26.63
C ARG A 1 26.77 17.34 -27.44
N GLN A 2 27.86 17.97 -27.00
CA GLN A 2 29.09 18.07 -27.81
C GLN A 2 30.01 16.82 -27.83
N PRO A 3 30.18 16.02 -26.75
CA PRO A 3 31.17 14.95 -26.77
C PRO A 3 30.94 13.88 -27.83
N PHE A 4 29.71 13.69 -28.29
CA PHE A 4 29.36 12.63 -29.24
C PHE A 4 29.21 13.08 -30.68
N ARG A 5 29.25 14.39 -30.95
CA ARG A 5 29.11 14.96 -32.30
C ARG A 5 30.30 14.70 -33.22
N ASN A 6 31.45 14.39 -32.66
CA ASN A 6 32.68 14.17 -33.41
C ASN A 6 33.01 12.70 -33.65
N ALA A 7 32.13 11.78 -33.23
CA ALA A 7 32.25 10.39 -33.63
C ALA A 7 31.99 10.26 -35.12
N GLY A 8 32.92 9.71 -35.88
CA GLY A 8 32.76 9.51 -37.33
C GLY A 8 31.67 8.52 -37.72
N TYR A 9 30.89 8.02 -36.75
CA TYR A 9 29.78 7.09 -36.89
C TYR A 9 28.71 7.37 -35.82
N PRO A 10 27.43 7.06 -36.07
CA PRO A 10 26.38 7.24 -35.09
C PRO A 10 26.53 6.26 -33.92
N LEU A 11 26.46 6.78 -32.67
CA LEU A 11 26.40 5.98 -31.46
C LEU A 11 24.94 5.65 -31.14
N TYR A 12 24.69 4.40 -30.84
CA TYR A 12 23.34 3.91 -30.50
C TYR A 12 23.30 3.36 -29.07
N ALA A 13 22.14 3.55 -28.44
CA ALA A 13 21.76 2.96 -27.17
C ALA A 13 20.57 2.04 -27.40
N ASN A 14 20.50 0.95 -26.69
CA ASN A 14 19.44 -0.04 -26.70
C ASN A 14 19.18 -0.70 -28.06
N THR A 15 18.80 -1.95 -28.00
CA THR A 15 18.35 -2.74 -29.14
C THR A 15 16.91 -3.18 -28.94
N ARG A 16 16.11 -3.22 -29.99
CA ARG A 16 14.75 -3.75 -30.00
C ARG A 16 14.74 -4.97 -30.93
N ARG A 17 14.17 -6.08 -30.49
CA ARG A 17 13.88 -7.21 -31.39
C ARG A 17 12.77 -6.80 -32.37
N LYS A 18 12.99 -7.01 -33.65
CA LYS A 18 11.99 -6.73 -34.68
C LYS A 18 10.82 -7.70 -34.67
N SER A 19 10.98 -8.89 -34.05
CA SER A 19 9.97 -9.92 -33.94
C SER A 19 10.24 -10.79 -32.71
N ALA A 20 9.21 -11.40 -32.15
CA ALA A 20 9.34 -12.42 -31.09
C ALA A 20 9.88 -13.75 -31.58
N ALA A 21 10.05 -13.96 -32.89
CA ALA A 21 10.56 -15.19 -33.47
C ALA A 21 12.03 -15.47 -33.07
N PRO A 22 12.39 -16.72 -32.77
CA PRO A 22 13.77 -17.09 -32.50
C PRO A 22 14.67 -16.70 -33.68
N GLY A 23 15.80 -16.02 -33.40
CA GLY A 23 16.73 -15.58 -34.44
C GLY A 23 16.38 -14.27 -35.15
N ALA A 24 15.31 -13.59 -34.76
CA ALA A 24 14.97 -12.30 -35.35
C ALA A 24 16.08 -11.25 -35.12
N ALA A 25 16.39 -10.47 -36.15
CA ALA A 25 17.42 -9.44 -36.10
C ALA A 25 17.04 -8.34 -35.10
N SER A 26 18.00 -7.93 -34.27
CA SER A 26 17.87 -6.74 -33.41
C SER A 26 18.05 -5.48 -34.26
N ALA A 27 17.24 -4.47 -34.00
CA ALA A 27 17.42 -3.12 -34.54
C ALA A 27 17.79 -2.16 -33.42
N PHE A 28 18.60 -1.16 -33.75
CA PHE A 28 18.83 -0.05 -32.81
C PHE A 28 17.53 0.71 -32.57
N ASN A 29 17.28 1.02 -31.30
CA ASN A 29 16.04 1.65 -30.88
C ASN A 29 16.13 3.18 -30.94
N GLN A 30 17.25 3.72 -30.52
CA GLN A 30 17.48 5.17 -30.46
C GLN A 30 18.97 5.48 -30.48
N THR A 31 19.32 6.71 -30.82
CA THR A 31 20.69 7.21 -30.71
C THR A 31 21.08 7.39 -29.23
N LEU A 32 22.37 7.40 -28.92
CA LEU A 32 22.87 7.52 -27.55
C LEU A 32 22.46 8.85 -26.91
N ASP A 33 22.51 9.94 -27.68
CA ASP A 33 22.10 11.27 -27.19
C ASP A 33 20.60 11.36 -26.93
N GLU A 34 19.75 10.79 -27.79
CA GLU A 34 18.32 10.67 -27.55
C GLU A 34 18.04 9.87 -26.28
N HIS A 35 18.76 8.77 -26.08
CA HIS A 35 18.64 7.97 -24.87
C HIS A 35 18.98 8.77 -23.61
N LEU A 36 20.16 9.40 -23.59
CA LEU A 36 20.63 10.16 -22.43
C LEU A 36 19.72 11.34 -22.11
N LEU A 37 19.25 12.08 -23.11
CA LEU A 37 18.29 13.16 -22.93
C LEU A 37 16.93 12.66 -22.43
N GLY A 38 16.48 11.51 -22.95
CA GLY A 38 15.26 10.86 -22.49
C GLY A 38 15.36 10.44 -21.02
N VAL A 39 16.45 9.80 -20.62
CA VAL A 39 16.70 9.41 -19.23
C VAL A 39 16.74 10.65 -18.32
N GLN A 40 17.44 11.71 -18.71
CA GLN A 40 17.49 12.96 -17.95
C GLN A 40 16.08 13.56 -17.77
N ALA A 41 15.30 13.64 -18.84
CA ALA A 41 13.95 14.20 -18.80
C ALA A 41 13.03 13.42 -17.87
N HIS A 42 13.05 12.07 -17.99
CA HIS A 42 12.25 11.20 -17.15
C HIS A 42 12.68 11.22 -15.67
N ALA A 43 13.99 11.16 -15.39
CA ALA A 43 14.50 11.25 -14.02
C ALA A 43 14.14 12.59 -13.37
N THR A 44 14.22 13.68 -14.11
CA THR A 44 13.81 15.01 -13.63
C THR A 44 12.32 15.07 -13.33
N LEU A 45 11.48 14.51 -14.19
CA LEU A 45 10.04 14.43 -13.95
C LEU A 45 9.73 13.61 -12.68
N VAL A 46 10.33 12.44 -12.54
CA VAL A 46 10.14 11.59 -11.35
C VAL A 46 10.57 12.34 -10.09
N ALA A 47 11.78 12.91 -10.08
CA ALA A 47 12.32 13.63 -8.93
C ALA A 47 11.41 14.80 -8.50
N ARG A 48 10.83 15.53 -9.45
CA ARG A 48 9.90 16.64 -9.17
C ARG A 48 8.52 16.17 -8.72
N SER A 49 8.06 15.01 -9.20
CA SER A 49 6.71 14.52 -8.90
C SER A 49 6.62 13.75 -7.58
N LEU A 50 7.68 13.04 -7.18
CA LEU A 50 7.67 12.18 -5.99
C LEU A 50 7.27 12.92 -4.70
N PRO A 51 7.73 14.15 -4.40
CA PRO A 51 7.36 14.86 -3.17
C PRO A 51 5.87 15.17 -3.04
N THR A 52 5.18 15.33 -4.16
CA THR A 52 3.74 15.70 -4.20
C THR A 52 2.84 14.54 -4.59
N LEU A 53 3.40 13.38 -4.94
CA LEU A 53 2.66 12.26 -5.50
C LEU A 53 1.50 11.82 -4.61
N ALA A 54 1.73 11.65 -3.30
CA ALA A 54 0.68 11.22 -2.37
C ALA A 54 -0.53 12.17 -2.33
N ARG A 55 -0.30 13.47 -2.54
CA ARG A 55 -1.37 14.51 -2.54
C ARG A 55 -2.08 14.61 -3.88
N SER A 56 -1.44 14.20 -4.97
CA SER A 56 -1.96 14.30 -6.34
C SER A 56 -2.73 13.05 -6.78
N LEU A 57 -2.54 11.93 -6.09
CA LEU A 57 -3.28 10.69 -6.35
C LEU A 57 -4.68 10.72 -5.72
N PRO A 58 -5.65 9.95 -6.27
CA PRO A 58 -6.98 9.79 -5.69
C PRO A 58 -6.90 9.30 -4.24
N ALA A 59 -7.74 9.86 -3.36
CA ALA A 59 -7.81 9.52 -1.94
C ALA A 59 -9.24 9.65 -1.41
N LEU A 60 -9.60 8.88 -0.39
CA LEU A 60 -10.89 8.99 0.28
C LEU A 60 -10.89 10.17 1.25
N ARG A 61 -11.38 11.33 0.81
CA ARG A 61 -11.38 12.56 1.62
C ARG A 61 -12.53 12.62 2.61
N SER A 62 -13.72 12.15 2.26
CA SER A 62 -14.90 12.27 3.10
C SER A 62 -15.91 11.16 2.82
N HIS A 63 -15.58 9.95 3.26
CA HIS A 63 -16.45 8.80 3.06
C HIS A 63 -17.42 8.65 4.24
N ARG A 64 -18.75 8.67 3.97
CA ARG A 64 -19.80 8.62 5.01
C ARG A 64 -19.75 7.32 5.82
N GLY A 65 -19.54 6.15 5.16
CA GLY A 65 -19.48 4.85 5.80
C GLY A 65 -18.34 4.75 6.85
N LEU A 66 -17.18 5.35 6.56
CA LEU A 66 -16.04 5.38 7.49
C LEU A 66 -16.26 6.31 8.70
N LYS A 67 -17.11 7.32 8.56
CA LYS A 67 -17.43 8.29 9.61
C LYS A 67 -18.71 7.96 10.39
N LYS A 68 -19.54 7.04 9.88
CA LYS A 68 -20.80 6.67 10.51
C LYS A 68 -20.53 5.97 11.84
N ARG A 69 -21.08 6.50 12.92
CA ARG A 69 -20.99 5.86 14.23
C ARG A 69 -21.91 4.65 14.32
N SER A 70 -21.47 3.64 15.06
CA SER A 70 -22.23 2.42 15.26
C SER A 70 -23.32 2.61 16.31
N SER A 71 -24.55 2.27 15.97
CA SER A 71 -25.65 2.16 16.94
C SER A 71 -25.62 0.83 17.73
N ASN A 72 -24.88 -0.17 17.24
CA ASN A 72 -24.77 -1.46 17.88
C ASN A 72 -23.62 -1.42 18.90
N ALA A 73 -23.93 -1.76 20.16
CA ALA A 73 -22.97 -1.75 21.27
C ALA A 73 -21.72 -2.62 20.98
N ARG A 74 -21.90 -3.75 20.28
CA ARG A 74 -20.82 -4.67 19.90
C ARG A 74 -19.74 -3.97 19.06
N PHE A 75 -20.10 -2.96 18.28
CA PHE A 75 -19.19 -2.29 17.33
C PHE A 75 -18.82 -0.86 17.76
N GLN A 76 -19.27 -0.40 18.93
CA GLN A 76 -18.92 0.95 19.43
C GLN A 76 -17.44 1.13 19.74
N TRP A 77 -16.70 0.03 19.95
CA TRP A 77 -15.26 0.08 20.09
C TRP A 77 -14.57 0.73 18.88
N GLN A 78 -15.10 0.48 17.66
CA GLN A 78 -14.57 1.08 16.44
C GLN A 78 -14.67 2.61 16.44
N ASP A 79 -15.71 3.16 17.05
CA ASP A 79 -15.88 4.61 17.19
C ASP A 79 -14.85 5.19 18.16
N LYS A 80 -14.66 4.53 19.32
CA LYS A 80 -13.65 4.92 20.31
C LYS A 80 -12.24 4.82 19.73
N ALA A 81 -11.94 3.73 19.00
CA ALA A 81 -10.66 3.53 18.32
C ALA A 81 -10.39 4.63 17.26
N ALA A 82 -11.41 5.00 16.48
CA ALA A 82 -11.31 6.09 15.51
C ALA A 82 -11.12 7.45 16.19
N ASP A 83 -11.80 7.71 17.31
CA ASP A 83 -11.63 8.93 18.09
C ASP A 83 -10.21 9.04 18.67
N LEU A 84 -9.67 7.95 19.22
CA LEU A 84 -8.28 7.89 19.69
C LEU A 84 -7.30 8.12 18.53
N ALA A 85 -7.50 7.45 17.40
CA ALA A 85 -6.67 7.63 16.21
C ALA A 85 -6.70 9.08 15.70
N ALA A 86 -7.88 9.70 15.69
CA ALA A 86 -8.03 11.11 15.31
C ALA A 86 -7.27 12.05 16.25
N SER A 87 -7.26 11.78 17.56
CA SER A 87 -6.57 12.60 18.57
C SER A 87 -5.06 12.62 18.41
N VAL A 88 -4.48 11.53 17.88
CA VAL A 88 -3.02 11.38 17.66
C VAL A 88 -2.57 11.59 16.23
N ARG A 89 -3.45 11.96 15.32
CA ARG A 89 -3.20 12.07 13.87
C ARG A 89 -1.92 12.83 13.53
N HIS A 90 -1.75 14.04 14.08
CA HIS A 90 -0.58 14.87 13.81
C HIS A 90 0.70 14.24 14.34
N ARG A 91 0.63 13.65 15.54
CA ARG A 91 1.75 12.95 16.14
C ARG A 91 2.16 11.73 15.32
N ALA A 92 1.20 10.88 14.93
CA ALA A 92 1.43 9.73 14.08
C ALA A 92 1.93 10.10 12.66
N ALA A 93 1.57 11.26 12.14
CA ALA A 93 2.09 11.75 10.87
C ALA A 93 3.56 12.18 10.97
N SER A 94 3.94 12.92 12.03
CA SER A 94 5.29 13.44 12.21
C SER A 94 6.29 12.37 12.67
N GLN A 95 5.91 11.54 13.65
CA GLN A 95 6.78 10.54 14.26
C GLN A 95 6.75 9.17 13.55
N GLY A 96 5.67 8.89 12.82
CA GLY A 96 5.30 7.54 12.36
C GLY A 96 4.28 6.92 13.30
N GLY A 97 3.42 6.05 12.75
CA GLY A 97 2.37 5.37 13.52
C GLY A 97 2.50 3.85 13.42
N PHE A 98 2.49 3.19 14.56
CA PHE A 98 2.46 1.74 14.66
C PHE A 98 1.27 1.30 15.51
N ILE A 99 0.30 0.66 14.90
CA ILE A 99 -0.99 0.35 15.50
C ILE A 99 -1.14 -1.16 15.64
N VAL A 100 -1.59 -1.61 16.80
CA VAL A 100 -1.85 -3.02 17.13
C VAL A 100 -3.34 -3.15 17.48
N ASN A 101 -4.11 -3.80 16.60
CA ASN A 101 -5.53 -4.07 16.81
C ASN A 101 -5.71 -5.55 17.14
N MET A 102 -6.04 -5.84 18.39
CA MET A 102 -6.25 -7.19 18.93
C MET A 102 -7.72 -7.50 19.23
N ALA A 103 -8.66 -6.79 18.59
CA ALA A 103 -10.09 -7.09 18.73
C ALA A 103 -10.38 -8.54 18.31
N SER A 104 -11.30 -9.17 19.02
CA SER A 104 -11.65 -10.58 18.84
C SER A 104 -12.24 -10.87 17.45
N THR A 105 -12.17 -12.12 17.04
CA THR A 105 -12.80 -12.60 15.79
C THR A 105 -14.30 -12.33 15.82
N GLY A 106 -14.83 -11.84 14.69
CA GLY A 106 -16.26 -11.49 14.56
C GLY A 106 -16.66 -10.15 15.17
N CYS A 107 -15.74 -9.38 15.77
CA CYS A 107 -16.02 -8.01 16.29
C CYS A 107 -15.91 -6.92 15.21
N GLY A 108 -15.78 -7.30 13.93
CA GLY A 108 -15.75 -6.35 12.82
C GLY A 108 -14.40 -5.64 12.68
N LYS A 109 -13.27 -6.34 12.89
CA LYS A 109 -11.90 -5.81 12.74
C LYS A 109 -11.68 -5.11 11.43
N THR A 110 -12.10 -5.70 10.31
CA THR A 110 -11.90 -5.15 8.95
C THR A 110 -12.44 -3.72 8.82
N LEU A 111 -13.68 -3.48 9.29
CA LEU A 111 -14.26 -2.13 9.31
C LEU A 111 -13.56 -1.24 10.33
N GLY A 112 -13.25 -1.76 11.51
CA GLY A 112 -12.49 -1.07 12.53
C GLY A 112 -11.16 -0.56 12.01
N ASN A 113 -10.39 -1.42 11.35
CA ASN A 113 -9.10 -1.08 10.72
C ASN A 113 -9.26 0.06 9.70
N ALA A 114 -10.26 -0.03 8.81
CA ALA A 114 -10.52 1.03 7.83
C ALA A 114 -10.89 2.36 8.49
N ARG A 115 -11.67 2.35 9.56
CA ARG A 115 -12.06 3.55 10.32
C ARG A 115 -10.89 4.16 11.08
N ILE A 116 -10.02 3.35 11.70
CA ILE A 116 -8.79 3.78 12.36
C ILE A 116 -7.87 4.47 11.34
N MET A 117 -7.60 3.84 10.20
CA MET A 117 -6.73 4.40 9.18
C MET A 117 -7.29 5.67 8.54
N ASN A 118 -8.62 5.73 8.34
CA ASN A 118 -9.28 6.95 7.89
C ASN A 118 -9.18 8.08 8.93
N ALA A 119 -9.27 7.77 10.22
CA ALA A 119 -9.13 8.75 11.29
C ALA A 119 -7.71 9.29 11.44
N LEU A 120 -6.70 8.46 11.16
CA LEU A 120 -5.28 8.86 11.11
C LEU A 120 -4.94 9.70 9.87
N ALA A 121 -5.70 9.60 8.78
CA ALA A 121 -5.43 10.33 7.55
C ALA A 121 -5.65 11.83 7.72
N ASP A 122 -4.84 12.63 7.01
CA ASP A 122 -5.05 14.08 6.92
C ASP A 122 -6.41 14.36 6.25
N PRO A 123 -7.34 15.08 6.88
CA PRO A 123 -8.64 15.37 6.31
C PRO A 123 -8.59 16.14 4.99
N GLY A 124 -7.56 16.96 4.77
CA GLY A 124 -7.36 17.72 3.54
C GLY A 124 -6.84 16.88 2.38
N VAL A 125 -6.11 15.80 2.69
CA VAL A 125 -5.54 14.88 1.68
C VAL A 125 -6.46 13.68 1.46
N GLY A 126 -6.96 13.07 2.54
CA GLY A 126 -7.77 11.86 2.53
C GLY A 126 -6.97 10.59 2.79
N MET A 127 -7.69 9.48 3.02
CA MET A 127 -7.09 8.18 3.27
C MET A 127 -6.62 7.54 1.96
N ARG A 128 -5.39 7.02 1.98
CA ARG A 128 -4.86 6.05 1.04
C ARG A 128 -4.29 4.89 1.84
N CYS A 129 -4.75 3.67 1.61
CA CYS A 129 -4.36 2.53 2.43
C CYS A 129 -4.33 1.23 1.63
N ALA A 130 -3.31 0.40 1.86
CA ALA A 130 -3.25 -0.97 1.39
C ALA A 130 -3.59 -1.91 2.54
N PHE A 131 -4.57 -2.79 2.34
CA PHE A 131 -4.94 -3.88 3.23
C PHE A 131 -4.32 -5.15 2.65
N ALA A 132 -3.22 -5.59 3.26
CA ALA A 132 -2.48 -6.76 2.86
C ALA A 132 -2.80 -7.93 3.78
N ILE A 133 -3.25 -9.02 3.22
CA ILE A 133 -3.84 -10.17 3.91
C ILE A 133 -3.01 -11.41 3.62
N GLY A 134 -2.81 -12.28 4.62
CA GLY A 134 -2.05 -13.51 4.46
C GLY A 134 -2.72 -14.49 3.50
N LEU A 135 -4.02 -14.67 3.63
CA LEU A 135 -4.79 -15.66 2.87
C LEU A 135 -5.57 -15.04 1.70
N ARG A 136 -5.45 -15.66 0.52
CA ARG A 136 -6.10 -15.20 -0.72
C ARG A 136 -7.63 -15.15 -0.64
N THR A 137 -8.24 -16.12 0.03
CA THR A 137 -9.70 -16.18 0.21
C THR A 137 -10.23 -15.03 1.08
N LEU A 138 -9.48 -14.64 2.10
CA LEU A 138 -9.82 -13.51 2.96
C LEU A 138 -9.68 -12.16 2.22
N THR A 139 -8.79 -12.05 1.24
CA THR A 139 -8.65 -10.83 0.43
C THR A 139 -9.93 -10.51 -0.34
N LEU A 140 -10.56 -11.51 -0.94
CA LEU A 140 -11.85 -11.36 -1.61
C LEU A 140 -12.97 -10.99 -0.64
N GLN A 141 -12.98 -11.63 0.53
CA GLN A 141 -13.96 -11.34 1.56
C GLN A 141 -13.80 -9.90 2.08
N THR A 142 -12.59 -9.44 2.32
CA THR A 142 -12.31 -8.05 2.73
C THR A 142 -12.76 -7.05 1.66
N GLY A 143 -12.48 -7.34 0.39
CA GLY A 143 -12.96 -6.51 -0.71
C GLY A 143 -14.48 -6.40 -0.76
N ARG A 144 -15.19 -7.54 -0.59
CA ARG A 144 -16.67 -7.56 -0.52
C ARG A 144 -17.21 -6.76 0.66
N VAL A 145 -16.62 -6.90 1.84
CA VAL A 145 -17.00 -6.13 3.03
C VAL A 145 -16.84 -4.63 2.77
N PHE A 146 -15.77 -4.21 2.11
CA PHE A 146 -15.57 -2.80 1.78
C PHE A 146 -16.60 -2.29 0.76
N GLN A 147 -17.00 -3.11 -0.19
CA GLN A 147 -18.06 -2.75 -1.15
C GLN A 147 -19.44 -2.73 -0.51
N SER A 148 -19.83 -3.80 0.23
CA SER A 148 -21.17 -3.94 0.81
C SER A 148 -21.38 -3.03 2.02
N ASP A 149 -20.48 -3.04 2.99
CA ASP A 149 -20.69 -2.43 4.30
C ASP A 149 -20.22 -0.98 4.34
N LEU A 150 -19.15 -0.65 3.62
CA LEU A 150 -18.70 0.74 3.47
C LEU A 150 -19.29 1.42 2.24
N GLY A 151 -19.74 0.65 1.24
CA GLY A 151 -20.23 1.20 -0.02
C GLY A 151 -19.10 1.84 -0.84
N LEU A 152 -17.88 1.26 -0.80
CA LEU A 152 -16.78 1.70 -1.67
C LEU A 152 -17.07 1.29 -3.10
N GLY A 153 -17.09 2.26 -3.99
CA GLY A 153 -17.22 2.02 -5.43
C GLY A 153 -15.93 1.48 -6.05
N ASP A 154 -16.05 0.99 -7.28
CA ASP A 154 -14.94 0.47 -8.07
C ASP A 154 -13.92 1.57 -8.44
N ASP A 155 -14.27 2.84 -8.28
CA ASP A 155 -13.40 4.01 -8.39
C ASP A 155 -12.60 4.32 -7.10
N GLN A 156 -12.90 3.63 -6.01
CA GLN A 156 -12.31 3.87 -4.68
C GLN A 156 -11.53 2.66 -4.17
N LEU A 157 -11.90 1.47 -4.59
CA LEU A 157 -11.35 0.20 -4.13
C LEU A 157 -10.76 -0.59 -5.29
N ALA A 158 -9.48 -0.96 -5.18
CA ALA A 158 -8.87 -1.98 -6.01
C ALA A 158 -8.73 -3.29 -5.23
N ILE A 159 -9.06 -4.41 -5.86
CA ILE A 159 -8.87 -5.75 -5.29
C ILE A 159 -7.87 -6.50 -6.17
N LYS A 160 -6.77 -7.00 -5.58
CA LYS A 160 -5.75 -7.75 -6.30
C LYS A 160 -5.46 -9.07 -5.62
N VAL A 161 -5.74 -10.15 -6.32
CA VAL A 161 -5.47 -11.53 -5.90
C VAL A 161 -4.77 -12.28 -7.02
N GLY A 162 -3.91 -13.24 -6.66
CA GLY A 162 -3.18 -14.06 -7.64
C GLY A 162 -3.72 -15.51 -7.75
N GLY A 163 -3.46 -16.18 -8.87
CA GLY A 163 -3.71 -17.60 -9.04
C GLY A 163 -5.17 -18.03 -9.04
N ALA A 164 -5.51 -19.13 -8.33
CA ALA A 164 -6.88 -19.69 -8.28
C ALA A 164 -7.93 -18.74 -7.69
N ALA A 165 -7.54 -17.81 -6.83
CA ALA A 165 -8.45 -16.81 -6.30
C ALA A 165 -8.85 -15.74 -7.33
N SER A 166 -8.03 -15.53 -8.36
CA SER A 166 -8.42 -14.72 -9.52
C SER A 166 -9.61 -15.32 -10.26
N ARG A 167 -9.72 -16.66 -10.31
CA ARG A 167 -10.86 -17.34 -10.95
C ARG A 167 -12.16 -17.14 -10.17
N ALA A 168 -12.13 -17.26 -8.84
CA ALA A 168 -13.30 -17.01 -8.00
C ALA A 168 -13.74 -15.55 -8.02
N LEU A 169 -12.78 -14.62 -8.14
CA LEU A 169 -13.05 -13.20 -8.36
C LEU A 169 -13.68 -12.98 -9.73
N PHE A 170 -13.16 -13.63 -10.76
CA PHE A 170 -13.69 -13.64 -12.11
C PHE A 170 -15.16 -14.08 -12.14
N GLU A 171 -15.46 -15.26 -11.61
CA GLU A 171 -16.81 -15.80 -11.55
C GLU A 171 -17.81 -14.89 -10.80
N TYR A 172 -17.35 -14.25 -9.73
CA TYR A 172 -18.14 -13.26 -8.99
C TYR A 172 -18.45 -12.01 -9.83
N TRP A 173 -17.44 -11.47 -10.52
CA TRP A 173 -17.62 -10.27 -11.33
C TRP A 173 -18.38 -10.54 -12.63
N GLU A 174 -18.23 -11.73 -13.21
CA GLU A 174 -19.00 -12.17 -14.35
C GLU A 174 -20.51 -12.21 -14.00
N ALA A 175 -20.85 -12.81 -12.86
CA ALA A 175 -22.22 -12.82 -12.36
C ALA A 175 -22.77 -11.39 -12.08
N GLN A 176 -21.92 -10.49 -11.60
CA GLN A 176 -22.30 -9.10 -11.34
C GLN A 176 -22.40 -8.27 -12.62
N ALA A 177 -21.53 -8.52 -13.61
CA ALA A 177 -21.58 -7.86 -14.93
C ALA A 177 -22.81 -8.29 -15.74
N GLU A 178 -23.19 -9.58 -15.67
CA GLU A 178 -24.46 -10.10 -16.23
C GLU A 178 -25.67 -9.42 -15.59
N ALA A 179 -25.63 -9.24 -14.25
CA ALA A 179 -26.72 -8.58 -13.52
C ALA A 179 -26.84 -7.08 -13.81
N THR A 180 -25.73 -6.39 -14.17
CA THR A 180 -25.68 -4.94 -14.40
C THR A 180 -25.57 -4.52 -15.86
N GLY A 181 -25.35 -5.46 -16.80
CA GLY A 181 -25.28 -5.20 -18.24
C GLY A 181 -24.08 -4.36 -18.70
N SER A 182 -22.97 -4.33 -17.94
CA SER A 182 -21.80 -3.49 -18.25
C SER A 182 -20.82 -4.17 -19.20
N ALA A 183 -20.80 -3.76 -20.47
CA ALA A 183 -19.90 -4.26 -21.50
C ALA A 183 -18.39 -3.94 -21.24
N SER A 184 -18.09 -2.89 -20.51
CA SER A 184 -16.70 -2.49 -20.17
C SER A 184 -16.04 -3.46 -19.21
N ARG A 185 -16.81 -4.18 -18.41
CA ARG A 185 -16.31 -5.20 -17.46
C ARG A 185 -15.94 -6.52 -18.15
N GLN A 186 -16.61 -6.87 -19.23
CA GLN A 186 -16.30 -8.08 -20.01
C GLN A 186 -14.95 -8.02 -20.71
N ALA A 187 -14.55 -6.85 -21.22
CA ALA A 187 -13.26 -6.68 -21.90
C ALA A 187 -12.02 -6.78 -20.97
N LEU A 188 -12.20 -6.47 -19.67
CA LEU A 188 -11.14 -6.56 -18.66
C LEU A 188 -10.89 -8.00 -18.15
N LEU A 189 -11.80 -8.92 -18.44
CA LEU A 189 -11.79 -10.30 -17.91
C LEU A 189 -10.86 -11.25 -18.71
N ASP A 190 -10.44 -10.86 -19.92
CA ASP A 190 -9.69 -11.74 -20.84
C ASP A 190 -8.18 -11.81 -20.56
N GLU A 191 -7.61 -10.99 -19.68
CA GLU A 191 -6.17 -10.98 -19.37
C GLU A 191 -5.88 -11.39 -17.93
N GLY A 192 -5.35 -12.58 -17.73
CA GLY A 192 -5.12 -13.26 -16.46
C GLY A 192 -4.39 -12.45 -15.37
N GLY A 193 -5.00 -12.32 -14.21
CA GLY A 193 -4.41 -11.73 -12.99
C GLY A 193 -4.74 -10.28 -12.74
N GLN A 194 -6.01 -9.91 -12.63
CA GLN A 194 -6.48 -8.52 -12.77
C GLN A 194 -6.58 -7.74 -11.46
N VAL A 195 -6.22 -6.45 -11.54
CA VAL A 195 -6.63 -5.41 -10.59
C VAL A 195 -7.93 -4.81 -11.13
N LEU A 196 -9.04 -5.00 -10.44
CA LEU A 196 -10.30 -4.35 -10.78
C LEU A 196 -10.33 -2.97 -10.13
N PHE A 197 -10.31 -1.94 -10.95
CA PHE A 197 -10.37 -0.56 -10.52
C PHE A 197 -10.84 0.32 -11.67
N ASP A 198 -12.01 0.93 -11.52
CA ASP A 198 -12.61 1.83 -12.53
C ASP A 198 -12.36 3.32 -12.23
N GLY A 199 -11.48 3.61 -11.27
CA GLY A 199 -11.14 4.97 -10.89
C GLY A 199 -10.14 5.64 -11.83
N ASN A 200 -9.83 6.91 -11.53
CA ASN A 200 -8.91 7.70 -12.33
C ASN A 200 -7.45 7.25 -12.14
N ASP A 201 -6.91 6.52 -13.11
CA ASP A 201 -5.49 6.13 -13.21
C ASP A 201 -4.67 7.06 -14.13
N GLN A 202 -5.29 8.14 -14.64
CA GLN A 202 -4.74 9.04 -15.65
C GLN A 202 -3.73 10.06 -15.11
N HIS A 203 -3.10 9.76 -13.98
CA HIS A 203 -2.06 10.64 -13.42
C HIS A 203 -0.84 10.71 -14.37
N PRO A 204 -0.37 11.92 -14.75
CA PRO A 204 0.69 12.07 -15.75
C PRO A 204 1.99 11.32 -15.44
N LEU A 205 2.36 11.20 -14.16
CA LEU A 205 3.51 10.41 -13.76
C LEU A 205 3.26 8.91 -13.99
N LEU A 206 2.07 8.40 -13.65
CA LEU A 206 1.76 6.97 -13.80
C LEU A 206 1.72 6.57 -15.27
N GLN A 207 1.16 7.39 -16.15
CA GLN A 207 1.15 7.16 -17.60
C GLN A 207 2.55 7.08 -18.20
N ARG A 208 3.52 7.83 -17.62
CA ARG A 208 4.91 7.80 -18.06
C ARG A 208 5.74 6.69 -17.43
N LEU A 209 5.32 6.17 -16.27
CA LEU A 209 6.02 5.08 -15.60
C LEU A 209 5.71 3.74 -16.23
N THR A 210 4.50 3.55 -16.72
CA THR A 210 4.05 2.27 -17.29
C THR A 210 2.83 2.42 -18.18
N ASP A 211 2.81 1.63 -19.25
CA ASP A 211 1.63 1.45 -20.12
C ASP A 211 0.64 0.42 -19.54
N ASP A 212 1.07 -0.36 -18.53
CA ASP A 212 0.26 -1.37 -17.87
C ASP A 212 -0.80 -0.71 -16.97
N ALA A 213 -2.06 -0.81 -17.37
CA ALA A 213 -3.21 -0.28 -16.64
C ALA A 213 -3.36 -0.90 -15.25
N GLN A 214 -2.99 -2.17 -15.08
CA GLN A 214 -3.07 -2.84 -13.79
C GLN A 214 -2.06 -2.29 -12.78
N VAL A 215 -0.84 -1.98 -13.26
CA VAL A 215 0.19 -1.33 -12.44
C VAL A 215 -0.25 0.08 -12.05
N ARG A 216 -0.84 0.83 -13.00
CA ARG A 216 -1.37 2.16 -12.68
C ARG A 216 -2.49 2.10 -11.65
N SER A 217 -3.44 1.18 -11.80
CA SER A 217 -4.57 0.97 -10.90
C SER A 217 -4.11 0.62 -9.47
N LEU A 218 -3.10 -0.22 -9.32
CA LEU A 218 -2.51 -0.57 -8.03
C LEU A 218 -1.98 0.66 -7.28
N ILE A 219 -1.37 1.60 -8.02
CA ILE A 219 -0.83 2.83 -7.44
C ILE A 219 -1.95 3.85 -7.23
N ALA A 220 -2.86 4.01 -8.20
CA ALA A 220 -3.87 5.06 -8.21
C ALA A 220 -4.97 4.84 -7.15
N ALA A 221 -5.43 3.61 -6.95
CA ALA A 221 -6.57 3.32 -6.07
C ALA A 221 -6.40 3.89 -4.66
N PRO A 222 -7.40 4.60 -4.11
CA PRO A 222 -7.38 5.05 -2.72
C PRO A 222 -7.22 3.89 -1.74
N VAL A 223 -8.01 2.85 -1.88
CA VAL A 223 -7.96 1.62 -1.08
C VAL A 223 -7.52 0.46 -1.96
N LEU A 224 -6.59 -0.33 -1.48
CA LEU A 224 -6.13 -1.56 -2.12
C LEU A 224 -6.33 -2.72 -1.16
N ALA A 225 -7.11 -3.73 -1.53
CA ALA A 225 -7.15 -5.01 -0.87
C ALA A 225 -6.32 -6.01 -1.69
N CYS A 226 -5.27 -6.59 -1.10
CA CYS A 226 -4.38 -7.50 -1.82
C CYS A 226 -3.78 -8.55 -0.89
N THR A 227 -3.19 -9.60 -1.46
CA THR A 227 -2.30 -10.46 -0.67
C THR A 227 -0.95 -9.77 -0.46
N VAL A 228 -0.26 -10.13 0.62
CA VAL A 228 1.07 -9.58 0.98
C VAL A 228 2.07 -9.74 -0.16
N ASP A 229 1.99 -10.84 -0.94
CA ASP A 229 2.85 -11.12 -2.10
C ASP A 229 2.87 -10.00 -3.16
N HIS A 230 1.83 -9.18 -3.22
CA HIS A 230 1.79 -8.05 -4.15
C HIS A 230 2.57 -6.82 -3.66
N LEU A 231 2.91 -6.77 -2.38
CA LEU A 231 3.67 -5.67 -1.78
C LEU A 231 5.12 -6.06 -1.45
N THR A 232 5.40 -7.33 -1.17
CA THR A 232 6.77 -7.82 -0.87
C THR A 232 7.80 -7.52 -1.95
N PRO A 233 7.45 -7.45 -3.28
CA PRO A 233 8.42 -7.04 -4.29
C PRO A 233 8.98 -5.62 -4.08
N ALA A 234 8.33 -4.76 -3.28
CA ALA A 234 8.90 -3.48 -2.86
C ALA A 234 10.28 -3.63 -2.19
N THR A 235 10.51 -4.78 -1.55
CA THR A 235 11.69 -5.07 -0.74
C THR A 235 12.73 -5.94 -1.48
N GLU A 236 12.43 -6.35 -2.72
CA GLU A 236 13.23 -7.27 -3.51
C GLU A 236 13.76 -6.57 -4.75
N SER A 237 15.08 -6.38 -4.81
CA SER A 237 15.72 -5.72 -5.96
C SER A 237 16.18 -6.68 -7.08
N LEU A 238 15.82 -7.97 -7.00
CA LEU A 238 16.33 -9.04 -7.87
C LEU A 238 15.92 -8.91 -9.36
N ARG A 239 14.86 -8.17 -9.67
CA ARG A 239 14.41 -7.96 -11.06
C ARG A 239 14.00 -6.50 -11.24
N GLY A 240 14.75 -5.76 -12.05
CA GLY A 240 14.51 -4.35 -12.33
C GLY A 240 13.06 -4.05 -12.73
N GLY A 241 12.47 -3.06 -12.06
CA GLY A 241 11.15 -2.53 -12.35
C GLY A 241 9.99 -3.09 -11.52
N ARG A 242 10.03 -4.34 -11.07
CA ARG A 242 8.91 -4.94 -10.30
C ARG A 242 8.68 -4.31 -8.93
N GLN A 243 9.73 -3.77 -8.31
CA GLN A 243 9.65 -3.09 -7.01
C GLN A 243 9.02 -1.70 -7.08
N ILE A 244 8.97 -1.06 -8.26
CA ILE A 244 8.57 0.35 -8.38
C ILE A 244 7.13 0.57 -7.93
N ALA A 245 6.19 -0.19 -8.46
CA ALA A 245 4.77 -0.02 -8.15
C ALA A 245 4.43 -0.26 -6.66
N PRO A 246 4.86 -1.37 -6.03
CA PRO A 246 4.62 -1.55 -4.60
C PRO A 246 5.39 -0.54 -3.72
N MET A 247 6.60 -0.09 -4.11
CA MET A 247 7.28 1.01 -3.41
C MET A 247 6.50 2.32 -3.47
N LEU A 248 5.99 2.69 -4.66
CA LEU A 248 5.16 3.88 -4.82
C LEU A 248 3.86 3.76 -4.03
N ARG A 249 3.28 2.56 -3.96
CA ARG A 249 2.10 2.30 -3.14
C ARG A 249 2.37 2.55 -1.66
N LEU A 250 3.45 1.98 -1.11
CA LEU A 250 3.87 2.21 0.27
C LEU A 250 4.24 3.68 0.53
N MET A 251 4.90 4.35 -0.40
CA MET A 251 5.28 5.76 -0.25
C MET A 251 4.07 6.71 -0.25
N THR A 252 2.95 6.31 -0.83
CA THR A 252 1.77 7.17 -1.02
C THR A 252 0.57 6.80 -0.19
N GLY A 253 0.69 5.81 0.70
CA GLY A 253 -0.41 5.35 1.54
C GLY A 253 0.09 4.55 2.73
N ASP A 254 -0.82 4.20 3.62
CA ASP A 254 -0.56 3.40 4.81
C ASP A 254 -0.71 1.90 4.53
N LEU A 255 -0.25 1.08 5.46
CA LEU A 255 -0.27 -0.37 5.37
C LEU A 255 -1.06 -0.98 6.54
N VAL A 256 -2.04 -1.81 6.24
CA VAL A 256 -2.68 -2.71 7.19
C VAL A 256 -2.24 -4.13 6.87
N LEU A 257 -1.73 -4.85 7.85
CA LEU A 257 -1.45 -6.28 7.80
C LEU A 257 -2.54 -6.99 8.61
N ASP A 258 -3.40 -7.70 7.91
CA ASP A 258 -4.50 -8.44 8.52
C ASP A 258 -4.12 -9.90 8.67
N GLU A 259 -4.27 -10.43 9.90
CA GLU A 259 -3.85 -11.76 10.37
C GLU A 259 -2.36 -12.06 10.04
N PRO A 260 -1.39 -11.22 10.50
CA PRO A 260 0.03 -11.45 10.21
C PRO A 260 0.64 -12.64 10.96
N ASP A 261 -0.06 -13.21 11.90
CA ASP A 261 0.29 -14.44 12.63
C ASP A 261 -0.08 -15.73 11.89
N ASP A 262 -0.85 -15.64 10.79
CA ASP A 262 -1.09 -16.77 9.88
C ASP A 262 0.12 -17.10 8.98
N PHE A 263 1.14 -16.23 8.95
CA PHE A 263 2.37 -16.50 8.20
C PHE A 263 3.26 -17.50 8.94
N ASP A 264 3.81 -18.44 8.21
CA ASP A 264 4.76 -19.38 8.77
C ASP A 264 6.16 -18.75 8.98
N MET A 265 7.05 -19.47 9.64
CA MET A 265 8.40 -19.00 9.95
C MET A 265 9.23 -18.67 8.71
N ALA A 266 8.94 -19.29 7.57
CA ALA A 266 9.66 -19.04 6.31
C ALA A 266 9.30 -17.67 5.71
N ASP A 267 8.09 -17.17 5.96
CA ASP A 267 7.59 -15.93 5.42
C ASP A 267 7.93 -14.70 6.30
N LEU A 268 8.24 -14.92 7.59
CA LEU A 268 8.55 -13.83 8.53
C LEU A 268 9.66 -12.88 8.05
N PRO A 269 10.75 -13.32 7.39
CA PRO A 269 11.75 -12.40 6.86
C PRO A 269 11.19 -11.45 5.78
N ALA A 270 10.27 -11.91 4.93
CA ALA A 270 9.64 -11.08 3.92
C ALA A 270 8.69 -10.06 4.55
N LEU A 271 7.89 -10.49 5.53
CA LEU A 271 6.99 -9.64 6.30
C LEU A 271 7.76 -8.57 7.07
N THR A 272 8.84 -8.95 7.75
CA THR A 272 9.71 -8.03 8.50
C THR A 272 10.33 -6.98 7.58
N ARG A 273 10.83 -7.37 6.40
CA ARG A 273 11.33 -6.43 5.39
C ARG A 273 10.24 -5.48 4.90
N LEU A 274 9.03 -6.00 4.65
CA LEU A 274 7.91 -5.17 4.20
C LEU A 274 7.58 -4.07 5.22
N VAL A 275 7.50 -4.42 6.51
CA VAL A 275 7.24 -3.47 7.60
C VAL A 275 8.38 -2.46 7.75
N HIS A 276 9.63 -2.90 7.60
CA HIS A 276 10.79 -2.00 7.56
C HIS A 276 10.67 -0.97 6.42
N TRP A 277 10.34 -1.44 5.21
CA TRP A 277 10.18 -0.57 4.05
C TRP A 277 8.97 0.36 4.16
N ALA A 278 7.89 -0.08 4.80
CA ALA A 278 6.77 0.81 5.12
C ALA A 278 7.24 1.99 5.99
N GLY A 279 7.99 1.70 7.06
CA GLY A 279 8.60 2.74 7.90
C GLY A 279 9.56 3.67 7.13
N LEU A 280 10.43 3.09 6.29
CA LEU A 280 11.43 3.80 5.47
C LEU A 280 10.76 4.72 4.42
N LEU A 281 9.63 4.32 3.88
CA LEU A 281 8.89 5.11 2.88
C LEU A 281 7.90 6.10 3.49
N GLY A 282 7.67 6.04 4.81
CA GLY A 282 6.85 6.99 5.55
C GLY A 282 5.42 6.54 5.84
N SER A 283 5.05 5.31 5.47
CA SER A 283 3.75 4.72 5.78
C SER A 283 3.57 4.51 7.28
N ARG A 284 2.35 4.63 7.77
CA ARG A 284 1.94 4.08 9.07
C ARG A 284 1.58 2.61 8.88
N VAL A 285 1.74 1.81 9.92
CA VAL A 285 1.47 0.37 9.88
C VAL A 285 0.46 0.00 10.95
N LEU A 286 -0.56 -0.77 10.57
CA LEU A 286 -1.53 -1.38 11.48
C LEU A 286 -1.44 -2.89 11.35
N LEU A 287 -1.19 -3.57 12.47
CA LEU A 287 -1.28 -5.02 12.62
C LEU A 287 -2.65 -5.37 13.20
N SER A 288 -3.34 -6.33 12.61
CA SER A 288 -4.69 -6.72 13.02
C SER A 288 -4.81 -8.23 13.09
N SER A 289 -4.91 -8.78 14.29
CA SER A 289 -5.31 -10.16 14.56
C SER A 289 -5.74 -10.30 16.02
N ALA A 290 -6.59 -11.29 16.29
CA ALA A 290 -7.01 -11.62 17.66
C ALA A 290 -5.93 -12.34 18.47
N THR A 291 -4.92 -12.91 17.81
CA THR A 291 -3.94 -13.86 18.38
C THR A 291 -2.48 -13.43 18.15
N LEU A 292 -2.22 -12.12 18.12
CA LEU A 292 -0.88 -11.58 17.85
C LEU A 292 0.13 -12.00 18.93
N PRO A 293 1.15 -12.84 18.61
CA PRO A 293 2.19 -13.21 19.56
C PRO A 293 3.05 -11.97 19.92
N PRO A 294 3.32 -11.70 21.21
CA PRO A 294 4.09 -10.51 21.60
C PRO A 294 5.46 -10.39 20.93
N ALA A 295 6.16 -11.53 20.74
CA ALA A 295 7.46 -11.54 20.08
C ALA A 295 7.38 -11.13 18.60
N LEU A 296 6.31 -11.52 17.89
CA LEU A 296 6.05 -11.10 16.50
C LEU A 296 5.80 -9.58 16.45
N VAL A 297 4.93 -9.09 17.32
CA VAL A 297 4.57 -7.66 17.37
C VAL A 297 5.79 -6.80 17.67
N GLU A 298 6.61 -7.19 18.66
CA GLU A 298 7.85 -6.49 18.99
C GLU A 298 8.85 -6.54 17.84
N GLY A 299 9.05 -7.70 17.21
CA GLY A 299 9.95 -7.83 16.06
C GLY A 299 9.54 -6.93 14.89
N LEU A 300 8.24 -6.86 14.57
CA LEU A 300 7.71 -5.97 13.54
C LEU A 300 7.81 -4.48 13.93
N PHE A 301 7.60 -4.14 15.22
CA PHE A 301 7.84 -2.79 15.72
C PHE A 301 9.30 -2.36 15.53
N LEU A 302 10.25 -3.20 15.89
CA LEU A 302 11.69 -2.92 15.72
C LEU A 302 12.05 -2.71 14.26
N ALA A 303 11.51 -3.52 13.36
CA ALA A 303 11.69 -3.37 11.91
C ALA A 303 11.10 -2.04 11.41
N TYR A 304 9.88 -1.71 11.82
CA TYR A 304 9.23 -0.44 11.49
C TYR A 304 10.05 0.76 11.97
N ARG A 305 10.45 0.75 13.23
CA ARG A 305 11.25 1.82 13.85
C ARG A 305 12.59 2.01 13.14
N ALA A 306 13.27 0.93 12.77
CA ALA A 306 14.52 0.99 12.02
C ALA A 306 14.33 1.69 10.66
N GLY A 307 13.29 1.30 9.89
CA GLY A 307 12.93 1.99 8.65
C GLY A 307 12.58 3.45 8.87
N ARG A 308 11.74 3.74 9.88
CA ARG A 308 11.30 5.11 10.19
C ARG A 308 12.46 6.01 10.62
N SER A 309 13.49 5.47 11.25
CA SER A 309 14.70 6.23 11.60
C SER A 309 15.42 6.81 10.36
N VAL A 310 15.45 6.04 9.28
CA VAL A 310 16.01 6.49 8.00
C VAL A 310 15.11 7.55 7.37
N TYR A 311 13.79 7.31 7.34
CA TYR A 311 12.81 8.30 6.85
C TYR A 311 12.96 9.63 7.60
N GLN A 312 12.99 9.59 8.94
CA GLN A 312 13.09 10.78 9.77
C GLN A 312 14.33 11.60 9.45
N ARG A 313 15.48 10.95 9.31
CA ARG A 313 16.76 11.61 9.01
C ARG A 313 16.76 12.32 7.65
N HIS A 314 16.09 11.77 6.65
CA HIS A 314 16.24 12.21 5.27
C HIS A 314 15.02 12.93 4.70
N ARG A 315 13.82 12.75 5.27
CA ARG A 315 12.55 13.21 4.68
C ARG A 315 11.60 13.90 5.64
N SER A 316 11.85 13.80 6.95
CA SER A 316 11.00 14.42 7.98
C SER A 316 11.37 15.89 8.17
N GLU A 317 10.42 16.66 8.68
CA GLU A 317 10.66 18.05 9.15
C GLU A 317 11.50 18.11 10.43
N ARG A 318 11.77 16.96 11.06
CA ARG A 318 12.45 16.82 12.37
C ARG A 318 13.65 15.87 12.28
N PRO A 319 14.64 16.11 11.39
CA PRO A 319 15.71 15.14 11.09
C PRO A 319 16.69 14.89 12.25
N SER A 320 16.83 15.86 13.16
CA SER A 320 17.78 15.81 14.28
C SER A 320 17.16 15.33 15.60
N GLU A 321 15.85 15.10 15.62
CA GLU A 321 15.20 14.64 16.84
C GLU A 321 15.35 13.13 17.04
N PRO A 322 15.35 12.64 18.31
CA PRO A 322 15.30 11.21 18.58
C PRO A 322 14.10 10.55 17.95
N VAL A 323 14.30 9.36 17.40
CA VAL A 323 13.20 8.57 16.81
C VAL A 323 12.26 8.15 17.93
N ASN A 324 11.01 8.53 17.77
CA ASN A 324 9.93 8.16 18.68
C ASN A 324 8.71 7.79 17.83
N ILE A 325 8.08 6.66 18.09
CA ILE A 325 6.98 6.13 17.31
C ILE A 325 5.68 6.29 18.09
N CYS A 326 4.69 6.90 17.49
CA CYS A 326 3.33 6.96 18.04
C CYS A 326 2.68 5.58 17.93
N CYS A 327 2.58 4.86 19.04
CA CYS A 327 1.98 3.52 19.10
C CYS A 327 0.56 3.60 19.64
N LEU A 328 -0.33 2.77 19.07
CA LEU A 328 -1.71 2.59 19.54
C LEU A 328 -1.96 1.11 19.76
N TRP A 329 -2.63 0.78 20.85
CA TRP A 329 -3.16 -0.56 21.13
C TRP A 329 -4.68 -0.46 21.26
N ILE A 330 -5.36 -1.39 20.61
CA ILE A 330 -6.81 -1.32 20.42
C ILE A 330 -7.38 -2.74 20.52
N ASP A 331 -8.43 -2.90 21.28
CA ASP A 331 -9.32 -4.05 21.26
C ASP A 331 -10.79 -3.59 21.45
N GLU A 332 -11.72 -4.51 21.63
CA GLU A 332 -13.14 -4.18 21.85
C GLU A 332 -13.44 -3.65 23.25
N PHE A 333 -12.51 -3.79 24.20
CA PHE A 333 -12.72 -3.38 25.59
C PHE A 333 -12.11 -2.02 25.88
N HIS A 334 -10.84 -1.82 25.49
CA HIS A 334 -10.13 -0.57 25.75
C HIS A 334 -9.18 -0.17 24.62
N GLN A 335 -8.75 1.07 24.63
CA GLN A 335 -7.85 1.63 23.66
C GLN A 335 -6.85 2.56 24.36
N THR A 336 -5.57 2.48 24.00
CA THR A 336 -4.53 3.34 24.56
C THR A 336 -3.50 3.77 23.50
N THR A 337 -2.75 4.80 23.83
CA THR A 337 -1.64 5.28 22.99
C THR A 337 -0.46 5.68 23.84
N GLN A 338 0.73 5.34 23.39
CA GLN A 338 2.00 5.73 23.99
C GLN A 338 3.06 5.92 22.91
N ASP A 339 3.94 6.89 23.11
CA ASP A 339 5.10 7.06 22.25
C ASP A 339 6.24 6.15 22.71
N CYS A 340 6.80 5.37 21.80
CA CYS A 340 7.86 4.39 22.10
C CYS A 340 9.15 4.77 21.37
N ALA A 341 10.17 5.10 22.15
CA ALA A 341 11.49 5.46 21.62
C ALA A 341 12.33 4.24 21.20
N ASP A 342 12.09 3.08 21.79
CA ASP A 342 12.85 1.85 21.57
C ASP A 342 12.01 0.59 21.86
N GLY A 343 12.64 -0.59 21.68
CA GLY A 343 11.97 -1.87 21.91
C GLY A 343 11.63 -2.14 23.38
N ALA A 344 12.39 -1.59 24.33
CA ALA A 344 12.11 -1.78 25.75
C ALA A 344 10.83 -1.02 26.15
N ALA A 345 10.72 0.25 25.75
CA ALA A 345 9.53 1.05 25.97
C ALA A 345 8.29 0.44 25.29
N PHE A 346 8.44 -0.09 24.06
CA PHE A 346 7.36 -0.77 23.37
C PHE A 346 6.91 -2.05 24.08
N ARG A 347 7.86 -2.90 24.47
CA ARG A 347 7.57 -4.16 25.20
C ARG A 347 6.86 -3.90 26.52
N GLU A 348 7.32 -2.91 27.29
CA GLU A 348 6.68 -2.51 28.54
C GLU A 348 5.23 -2.07 28.30
N ALA A 349 5.01 -1.15 27.37
CA ALA A 349 3.67 -0.66 27.03
C ALA A 349 2.75 -1.78 26.51
N HIS A 350 3.28 -2.68 25.65
CA HIS A 350 2.52 -3.81 25.14
C HIS A 350 2.15 -4.80 26.26
N THR A 351 3.10 -5.12 27.15
CA THR A 351 2.84 -6.01 28.30
C THR A 351 1.83 -5.43 29.28
N GLN A 352 1.83 -4.11 29.47
CA GLN A 352 0.83 -3.46 30.33
C GLN A 352 -0.58 -3.44 29.69
N TYR A 353 -0.65 -3.48 28.36
CA TYR A 353 -1.91 -3.47 27.64
C TYR A 353 -2.55 -4.87 27.60
N VAL A 354 -1.78 -5.93 27.36
CA VAL A 354 -2.25 -7.33 27.28
C VAL A 354 -2.46 -7.94 28.64
#